data_380b9c6fb80c42888a642d1d02aa516b
#
_entry.id   380b9c6fb80c42888a642d1d02aa516b
#
_cell.length_a   1.000
_cell.length_b   1.000
_cell.length_c   1.000
_cell.angle_alpha   90.00
_cell.angle_beta   90.00
_cell.angle_gamma   90.00
#
_symmetry.space_group_name_H-M   'P 1'
#
loop_
_entity.id
_entity.type
_entity.pdbx_description
1 polymer ?
#
loop_
_entity_poly.entity_id
_entity_poly.type
_entity_poly.pdbx_seq_one_letter_code
_entity_poly.pdbx_strand_id
1 'polypeptide(L)'
;MAFCNIQPRTHWMQTPGSTANCPPGLEYLTQINHLFVCQHFDLLEVFSPFETNKTYDVMNNQGQRLYFAEEKSNCFIRHLCGPSRPLTVTIYDNVGCDVITLRKALRWSCCWSNCCLQKLKVEAPPGEIIGYVYQYYHPFLPMFKIKNENKENLMKIKGPCVVSSCLKDLNFNLLSLDEEMIIGKISNQWIGFMRELFTNTNKFGIQFPFDLDVRIKALMLGASFLIDYMYFELWS
;
A
#
# COMPACT_ATOMS: atom_id res chain seq x y z
N MET A 1 -23.37 30.29 -4.46
CA MET A 1 -22.66 29.64 -5.59
C MET A 1 -22.33 28.23 -5.17
N ALA A 2 -23.05 27.24 -5.75
CA ALA A 2 -22.86 25.84 -5.43
C ALA A 2 -21.62 25.36 -6.18
N PHE A 3 -20.56 25.06 -5.45
CA PHE A 3 -19.42 24.34 -6.02
C PHE A 3 -19.85 22.89 -6.24
N CYS A 4 -20.21 22.59 -7.48
CA CYS A 4 -20.46 21.23 -7.94
C CYS A 4 -19.10 20.51 -7.97
N ASN A 5 -18.79 19.76 -6.93
CA ASN A 5 -17.59 18.94 -6.85
C ASN A 5 -17.82 17.71 -7.75
N ILE A 6 -17.50 17.86 -9.05
CA ILE A 6 -17.53 16.76 -10.00
C ILE A 6 -16.30 15.90 -9.68
N GLN A 7 -16.47 14.92 -8.79
CA GLN A 7 -15.51 13.81 -8.70
C GLN A 7 -15.49 13.13 -10.08
N PRO A 8 -14.32 12.98 -10.71
CA PRO A 8 -14.24 12.24 -11.96
C PRO A 8 -14.74 10.83 -11.68
N ARG A 9 -15.73 10.37 -12.45
CA ARG A 9 -16.23 8.98 -12.39
C ARG A 9 -15.07 8.07 -12.75
N THR A 10 -14.43 7.47 -11.75
CA THR A 10 -13.38 6.47 -11.95
C THR A 10 -14.03 5.25 -12.62
N HIS A 11 -13.67 5.00 -13.88
CA HIS A 11 -14.09 3.79 -14.57
C HIS A 11 -13.28 2.61 -14.05
N TRP A 12 -13.96 1.49 -13.80
CA TRP A 12 -13.30 0.24 -13.49
C TRP A 12 -12.56 -0.29 -14.73
N MET A 13 -11.38 -0.86 -14.52
CA MET A 13 -10.69 -1.63 -15.55
C MET A 13 -11.50 -2.89 -15.86
N GLN A 14 -11.58 -3.28 -17.14
CA GLN A 14 -12.21 -4.55 -17.50
C GLN A 14 -11.41 -5.70 -16.87
N THR A 15 -12.13 -6.67 -16.30
CA THR A 15 -11.52 -7.86 -15.71
C THR A 15 -10.76 -8.64 -16.78
N PRO A 16 -9.43 -8.82 -16.63
CA PRO A 16 -8.68 -9.66 -17.55
C PRO A 16 -9.17 -11.11 -17.47
N GLY A 17 -9.04 -11.85 -18.57
CA GLY A 17 -9.34 -13.28 -18.56
C GLY A 17 -8.48 -14.02 -17.53
N SER A 18 -9.07 -15.02 -16.86
CA SER A 18 -8.34 -15.85 -15.88
C SER A 18 -7.19 -16.58 -16.58
N THR A 19 -6.00 -16.46 -16.04
CA THR A 19 -4.81 -17.22 -16.45
C THR A 19 -4.59 -18.37 -15.49
N ALA A 20 -4.23 -19.55 -15.99
CA ALA A 20 -4.16 -20.81 -15.23
C ALA A 20 -3.22 -20.76 -14.00
N ASN A 21 -2.28 -19.82 -13.94
CA ASN A 21 -1.30 -19.70 -12.86
C ASN A 21 -1.48 -18.44 -11.99
N CYS A 22 -2.58 -17.69 -12.16
CA CYS A 22 -2.84 -16.49 -11.39
C CYS A 22 -3.82 -16.80 -10.25
N PRO A 23 -3.50 -16.45 -9.00
CA PRO A 23 -4.47 -16.54 -7.91
C PRO A 23 -5.73 -15.73 -8.23
N PRO A 24 -6.93 -16.24 -7.89
CA PRO A 24 -8.18 -15.53 -8.13
C PRO A 24 -8.17 -14.11 -7.54
N GLY A 25 -8.59 -13.12 -8.33
CA GLY A 25 -8.63 -11.71 -7.94
C GLY A 25 -7.33 -10.93 -8.19
N LEU A 26 -6.23 -11.60 -8.53
CA LEU A 26 -4.97 -10.94 -8.87
C LEU A 26 -4.78 -10.73 -10.38
N GLU A 27 -5.75 -11.05 -11.21
CA GLU A 27 -5.68 -10.99 -12.67
C GLU A 27 -5.34 -9.59 -13.18
N TYR A 28 -5.85 -8.54 -12.54
CA TYR A 28 -5.52 -7.16 -12.89
C TYR A 28 -4.02 -6.86 -12.80
N LEU A 29 -3.31 -7.47 -11.84
CA LEU A 29 -1.88 -7.26 -11.65
C LEU A 29 -1.03 -7.85 -12.78
N THR A 30 -1.58 -8.76 -13.60
CA THR A 30 -0.85 -9.32 -14.74
C THR A 30 -0.60 -8.29 -15.85
N GLN A 31 -1.48 -7.28 -15.98
CA GLN A 31 -1.50 -6.33 -17.09
C GLN A 31 -0.93 -4.96 -16.75
N ILE A 32 -0.31 -4.80 -15.59
CA ILE A 32 0.13 -3.49 -15.12
C ILE A 32 1.58 -3.53 -14.65
N ASN A 33 2.24 -2.38 -14.76
CA ASN A 33 3.57 -2.10 -14.24
C ASN A 33 3.60 -0.89 -13.29
N HIS A 34 2.47 -0.20 -13.14
CA HIS A 34 2.30 0.91 -12.23
C HIS A 34 0.98 0.78 -11.47
N LEU A 35 1.02 1.05 -10.17
CA LEU A 35 -0.16 1.20 -9.32
C LEU A 35 -0.14 2.55 -8.63
N PHE A 36 -1.30 3.17 -8.52
CA PHE A 36 -1.53 4.36 -7.71
C PHE A 36 -2.55 4.04 -6.64
N VAL A 37 -2.22 4.37 -5.40
CA VAL A 37 -3.15 4.24 -4.27
C VAL A 37 -3.54 5.64 -3.84
N CYS A 38 -4.83 5.94 -3.91
CA CYS A 38 -5.41 7.24 -3.62
C CYS A 38 -6.37 7.11 -2.45
N GLN A 39 -6.10 7.81 -1.36
CA GLN A 39 -7.02 7.85 -0.21
C GLN A 39 -8.23 8.71 -0.54
N HIS A 40 -9.43 8.23 -0.22
CA HIS A 40 -10.64 9.05 -0.24
C HIS A 40 -10.70 9.89 1.02
N PHE A 41 -10.98 11.19 0.86
CA PHE A 41 -11.35 12.08 1.94
C PHE A 41 -12.84 12.36 1.83
N ASP A 42 -13.61 11.87 2.79
CA ASP A 42 -15.00 12.23 2.91
C ASP A 42 -15.08 13.60 3.63
N LEU A 43 -15.62 14.62 2.95
CA LEU A 43 -15.83 15.94 3.56
C LEU A 43 -16.78 15.85 4.79
N LEU A 44 -17.56 14.80 4.89
CA LEU A 44 -18.43 14.53 6.04
C LEU A 44 -17.64 14.11 7.30
N GLU A 45 -16.42 13.55 7.14
CA GLU A 45 -15.53 13.22 8.26
C GLU A 45 -15.11 14.48 9.04
N VAL A 46 -14.96 15.62 8.38
CA VAL A 46 -14.56 16.89 9.01
C VAL A 46 -15.61 17.40 10.00
N PHE A 47 -16.88 17.01 9.82
CA PHE A 47 -18.00 17.46 10.64
C PHE A 47 -18.56 16.37 11.57
N SER A 48 -18.09 15.14 11.48
CA SER A 48 -18.54 14.04 12.33
C SER A 48 -17.53 13.76 13.45
N PRO A 49 -17.94 13.67 14.70
CA PRO A 49 -17.06 13.23 15.79
C PRO A 49 -16.69 11.74 15.69
N PHE A 50 -17.29 11.02 14.75
CA PHE A 50 -17.01 9.62 14.47
C PHE A 50 -16.15 9.54 13.21
N GLU A 51 -14.83 9.26 13.38
CA GLU A 51 -13.95 8.94 12.25
C GLU A 51 -14.43 7.69 11.53
N THR A 52 -14.70 7.79 10.24
CA THR A 52 -15.02 6.65 9.39
C THR A 52 -13.75 5.84 9.06
N ASN A 53 -13.94 4.62 8.58
CA ASN A 53 -12.81 3.81 8.10
C ASN A 53 -12.16 4.48 6.89
N LYS A 54 -10.82 4.53 6.86
CA LYS A 54 -10.11 5.05 5.70
C LYS A 54 -10.34 4.14 4.49
N THR A 55 -10.67 4.76 3.36
CA THR A 55 -10.90 4.08 2.10
C THR A 55 -9.92 4.55 1.04
N TYR A 56 -9.56 3.65 0.12
CA TYR A 56 -8.56 3.91 -0.90
C TYR A 56 -9.01 3.33 -2.24
N ASP A 57 -8.69 4.05 -3.32
CA ASP A 57 -8.76 3.52 -4.68
C ASP A 57 -7.38 3.08 -5.14
N VAL A 58 -7.29 1.87 -5.67
CA VAL A 58 -6.10 1.37 -6.34
C VAL A 58 -6.32 1.44 -7.85
N MET A 59 -5.50 2.23 -8.54
CA MET A 59 -5.68 2.59 -9.95
C MET A 59 -4.44 2.29 -10.77
N ASN A 60 -4.63 2.16 -12.09
CA ASN A 60 -3.53 2.08 -13.05
C ASN A 60 -3.07 3.49 -13.52
N ASN A 61 -2.09 3.52 -14.41
CA ASN A 61 -1.57 4.74 -15.03
C ASN A 61 -2.57 5.46 -15.96
N GLN A 62 -3.68 4.82 -16.32
CA GLN A 62 -4.77 5.40 -17.12
C GLN A 62 -5.88 6.00 -16.22
N GLY A 63 -5.74 5.93 -14.90
CA GLY A 63 -6.76 6.39 -13.96
C GLY A 63 -7.95 5.43 -13.81
N GLN A 64 -7.85 4.22 -14.33
CA GLN A 64 -8.89 3.19 -14.17
C GLN A 64 -8.71 2.52 -12.80
N ARG A 65 -9.81 2.30 -12.08
CA ARG A 65 -9.82 1.59 -10.80
C ARG A 65 -9.65 0.10 -11.04
N LEU A 66 -8.72 -0.50 -10.33
CA LEU A 66 -8.51 -1.96 -10.29
C LEU A 66 -9.16 -2.56 -9.05
N TYR A 67 -8.91 -1.91 -7.89
CA TYR A 67 -9.39 -2.36 -6.60
C TYR A 67 -9.88 -1.20 -5.76
N PHE A 68 -10.74 -1.52 -4.82
CA PHE A 68 -11.13 -0.65 -3.72
C PHE A 68 -10.58 -1.24 -2.42
N ALA A 69 -10.03 -0.44 -1.55
CA ALA A 69 -9.49 -0.90 -0.27
C ALA A 69 -10.13 -0.16 0.90
N GLU A 70 -10.42 -0.89 1.96
CA GLU A 70 -10.99 -0.36 3.20
C GLU A 70 -10.12 -0.77 4.40
N GLU A 71 -9.71 0.21 5.20
CA GLU A 71 -9.04 -0.01 6.48
C GLU A 71 -10.08 -0.27 7.57
N LYS A 72 -10.05 -1.46 8.16
CA LYS A 72 -10.86 -1.81 9.33
C LYS A 72 -10.04 -1.52 10.58
N SER A 73 -10.25 -0.36 11.21
CA SER A 73 -9.59 0.02 12.46
C SER A 73 -10.60 0.60 13.44
N ASN A 74 -10.32 0.40 14.74
CA ASN A 74 -11.13 1.01 15.79
C ASN A 74 -10.60 2.42 16.07
N CYS A 75 -11.47 3.45 16.00
CA CYS A 75 -11.12 4.86 16.21
C CYS A 75 -10.35 5.08 17.51
N PHE A 76 -10.79 4.45 18.59
CA PHE A 76 -10.14 4.57 19.91
C PHE A 76 -8.70 4.05 19.90
N ILE A 77 -8.45 2.91 19.24
CA ILE A 77 -7.10 2.33 19.11
C ILE A 77 -6.23 3.19 18.19
N ARG A 78 -6.83 3.85 17.20
CA ARG A 78 -6.13 4.77 16.29
C ARG A 78 -5.50 5.93 17.06
N HIS A 79 -6.26 6.59 17.93
CA HIS A 79 -5.74 7.68 18.76
C HIS A 79 -4.74 7.22 19.82
N LEU A 80 -4.96 6.06 20.44
CA LEU A 80 -4.14 5.60 21.55
C LEU A 80 -2.79 5.02 21.10
N CYS A 81 -2.77 4.24 20.02
CA CYS A 81 -1.61 3.45 19.60
C CYS A 81 -0.86 4.04 18.40
N GLY A 82 -1.41 5.05 17.71
CA GLY A 82 -0.77 5.67 16.55
C GLY A 82 -0.26 4.63 15.53
N PRO A 83 1.00 4.75 15.04
CA PRO A 83 1.59 3.82 14.05
C PRO A 83 1.76 2.38 14.57
N SER A 84 1.65 2.17 15.87
CA SER A 84 1.78 0.85 16.48
C SER A 84 0.49 0.04 16.43
N ARG A 85 -0.67 0.68 16.13
CA ARG A 85 -1.98 0.04 16.11
C ARG A 85 -2.04 -1.20 15.20
N PRO A 86 -2.92 -2.16 15.47
CA PRO A 86 -3.22 -3.22 14.52
C PRO A 86 -3.85 -2.60 13.27
N LEU A 87 -3.55 -3.16 12.11
CA LEU A 87 -4.09 -2.72 10.84
C LEU A 87 -4.67 -3.93 10.12
N THR A 88 -5.89 -3.82 9.67
CA THR A 88 -6.48 -4.75 8.71
C THR A 88 -7.01 -3.93 7.53
N VAL A 89 -6.47 -4.17 6.35
CA VAL A 89 -6.97 -3.59 5.10
C VAL A 89 -7.54 -4.72 4.27
N THR A 90 -8.79 -4.60 3.87
CA THR A 90 -9.43 -5.52 2.93
C THR A 90 -9.51 -4.84 1.57
N ILE A 91 -9.08 -5.53 0.53
CA ILE A 91 -9.04 -5.04 -0.84
C ILE A 91 -10.06 -5.84 -1.65
N TYR A 92 -10.95 -5.14 -2.32
CA TYR A 92 -12.09 -5.65 -3.07
C TYR A 92 -11.89 -5.44 -4.57
N ASP A 93 -12.42 -6.34 -5.36
CA ASP A 93 -12.51 -6.20 -6.82
C ASP A 93 -13.72 -5.34 -7.24
N ASN A 94 -13.98 -5.28 -8.56
CA ASN A 94 -15.10 -4.54 -9.14
C ASN A 94 -16.48 -5.15 -8.85
N VAL A 95 -16.54 -6.40 -8.39
CA VAL A 95 -17.77 -7.12 -8.00
C VAL A 95 -18.02 -7.01 -6.50
N GLY A 96 -17.04 -6.52 -5.74
CA GLY A 96 -17.09 -6.40 -4.29
C GLY A 96 -16.64 -7.67 -3.55
N CYS A 97 -15.95 -8.58 -4.23
CA CYS A 97 -15.34 -9.74 -3.60
C CYS A 97 -14.02 -9.37 -2.94
N ASP A 98 -13.77 -9.91 -1.74
CA ASP A 98 -12.49 -9.80 -1.05
C ASP A 98 -11.41 -10.54 -1.86
N VAL A 99 -10.37 -9.85 -2.32
CA VAL A 99 -9.29 -10.45 -3.12
C VAL A 99 -7.96 -10.47 -2.41
N ILE A 100 -7.67 -9.44 -1.61
CA ILE A 100 -6.44 -9.35 -0.83
C ILE A 100 -6.80 -8.89 0.59
N THR A 101 -6.22 -9.52 1.58
CA THR A 101 -6.32 -9.06 2.97
C THR A 101 -4.93 -8.81 3.55
N LEU A 102 -4.72 -7.61 4.04
CA LEU A 102 -3.50 -7.18 4.70
C LEU A 102 -3.73 -7.17 6.21
N ARG A 103 -2.88 -7.86 6.97
CA ARG A 103 -3.00 -7.91 8.44
C ARG A 103 -1.69 -7.58 9.12
N LYS A 104 -1.70 -6.55 9.94
CA LYS A 104 -0.62 -6.14 10.83
C LYS A 104 -1.10 -6.27 12.28
N ALA A 105 -0.38 -7.04 13.08
CA ALA A 105 -0.67 -7.13 14.51
C ALA A 105 -0.21 -5.87 15.25
N LEU A 106 -0.82 -5.62 16.42
CA LEU A 106 -0.32 -4.60 17.34
C LEU A 106 1.12 -4.91 17.73
N ARG A 107 2.02 -3.97 17.42
CA ARG A 107 3.41 -4.01 17.86
C ARG A 107 3.86 -2.62 18.25
N TRP A 108 4.24 -2.45 19.48
CA TRP A 108 4.71 -1.17 20.01
C TRP A 108 6.03 -0.79 19.32
N SER A 109 6.05 0.30 18.57
CA SER A 109 7.27 0.79 17.92
C SER A 109 8.21 1.38 18.96
N CYS A 110 9.18 0.59 19.39
CA CYS A 110 10.28 1.06 20.20
C CYS A 110 11.55 1.10 19.33
N CYS A 111 12.16 2.27 19.17
CA CYS A 111 13.30 2.50 18.27
C CYS A 111 14.55 1.67 18.60
N TRP A 112 14.60 1.06 19.77
CA TRP A 112 15.79 0.43 20.34
C TRP A 112 15.71 -1.10 20.46
N SER A 113 14.62 -1.72 20.03
CA SER A 113 14.43 -3.17 20.21
C SER A 113 13.96 -3.87 18.95
N ASN A 114 14.66 -4.94 18.55
CA ASN A 114 14.30 -5.82 17.44
C ASN A 114 12.92 -6.48 17.59
N CYS A 115 12.37 -6.53 18.82
CA CYS A 115 11.04 -7.12 19.06
C CYS A 115 9.89 -6.23 18.57
N CYS A 116 10.14 -4.94 18.30
CA CYS A 116 9.16 -3.95 17.95
C CYS A 116 9.02 -3.72 16.42
N LEU A 117 9.83 -4.43 15.62
CA LEU A 117 9.81 -4.30 14.16
C LEU A 117 8.47 -4.73 13.58
N GLN A 118 7.96 -3.93 12.66
CA GLN A 118 6.65 -4.15 12.07
C GLN A 118 6.64 -5.34 11.12
N LYS A 119 5.51 -6.05 11.13
CA LYS A 119 5.28 -7.21 10.26
C LYS A 119 3.88 -7.13 9.69
N LEU A 120 3.78 -7.23 8.38
CA LEU A 120 2.53 -7.33 7.66
C LEU A 120 2.40 -8.74 7.06
N LYS A 121 1.25 -9.36 7.24
CA LYS A 121 0.85 -10.59 6.56
C LYS A 121 -0.04 -10.23 5.39
N VAL A 122 0.17 -10.86 4.24
CA VAL A 122 -0.63 -10.67 3.02
C VAL A 122 -1.28 -12.00 2.64
N GLU A 123 -2.58 -11.97 2.48
CA GLU A 123 -3.40 -13.11 2.08
C GLU A 123 -4.05 -12.79 0.72
N ALA A 124 -3.99 -13.72 -0.22
CA ALA A 124 -4.68 -13.64 -1.52
C ALA A 124 -4.85 -15.04 -2.16
N PRO A 125 -6.08 -15.58 -2.27
CA PRO A 125 -7.33 -15.04 -1.74
C PRO A 125 -7.36 -15.00 -0.21
N PRO A 126 -8.36 -14.33 0.41
CA PRO A 126 -8.49 -14.28 1.87
C PRO A 126 -8.46 -15.67 2.51
N GLY A 127 -7.57 -15.81 3.52
CA GLY A 127 -7.30 -17.08 4.18
C GLY A 127 -6.07 -17.82 3.64
N GLU A 128 -5.62 -17.56 2.42
CA GLU A 128 -4.41 -18.12 1.84
C GLU A 128 -3.24 -17.11 1.93
N ILE A 129 -2.20 -17.47 2.67
CA ILE A 129 -1.05 -16.58 2.87
C ILE A 129 -0.14 -16.66 1.66
N ILE A 130 0.05 -15.55 0.95
CA ILE A 130 1.00 -15.45 -0.16
C ILE A 130 2.37 -14.95 0.27
N GLY A 131 2.47 -14.36 1.45
CA GLY A 131 3.75 -13.91 1.99
C GLY A 131 3.63 -12.84 3.06
N TYR A 132 4.76 -12.23 3.32
CA TYR A 132 4.93 -11.29 4.42
C TYR A 132 5.84 -10.13 4.04
N VAL A 133 5.61 -8.98 4.66
CA VAL A 133 6.53 -7.83 4.66
C VAL A 133 7.04 -7.64 6.08
N TYR A 134 8.36 -7.71 6.26
CA TYR A 134 9.02 -7.56 7.55
C TYR A 134 9.90 -6.31 7.53
N GLN A 135 9.68 -5.42 8.48
CA GLN A 135 10.68 -4.41 8.82
C GLN A 135 11.88 -5.09 9.48
N TYR A 136 13.10 -4.67 9.17
CA TYR A 136 14.29 -5.09 9.91
C TYR A 136 15.13 -3.88 10.32
N TYR A 137 15.88 -4.06 11.38
CA TYR A 137 16.65 -2.98 11.98
C TYR A 137 17.79 -2.53 11.06
N HIS A 138 17.86 -1.22 10.87
CA HIS A 138 19.02 -0.53 10.30
C HIS A 138 19.14 0.83 11.02
N PRO A 139 20.35 1.28 11.43
CA PRO A 139 20.51 2.47 12.27
C PRO A 139 20.03 3.77 11.62
N PHE A 140 20.08 3.87 10.28
CA PHE A 140 19.82 5.13 9.57
C PHE A 140 18.76 5.04 8.48
N LEU A 141 18.37 3.83 8.07
CA LEU A 141 17.50 3.63 6.92
C LEU A 141 16.26 2.81 7.29
N PRO A 142 15.10 3.18 6.79
CA PRO A 142 13.93 2.30 6.85
C PRO A 142 14.12 1.14 5.86
N MET A 143 14.19 -0.07 6.39
CA MET A 143 14.49 -1.28 5.62
C MET A 143 13.42 -2.33 5.83
N PHE A 144 12.98 -2.98 4.73
CA PHE A 144 12.00 -4.06 4.76
C PHE A 144 12.47 -5.24 3.91
N LYS A 145 11.97 -6.43 4.24
CA LYS A 145 12.14 -7.66 3.47
C LYS A 145 10.78 -8.18 3.04
N ILE A 146 10.65 -8.49 1.77
CA ILE A 146 9.51 -9.25 1.24
C ILE A 146 9.87 -10.72 1.33
N LYS A 147 8.96 -11.51 1.88
CA LYS A 147 9.12 -12.95 2.08
C LYS A 147 7.91 -13.69 1.53
N ASN A 148 8.15 -14.90 1.02
CA ASN A 148 7.10 -15.81 0.60
C ASN A 148 6.35 -16.44 1.82
N GLU A 149 5.42 -17.34 1.54
CA GLU A 149 4.64 -18.10 2.53
C GLU A 149 5.53 -18.93 3.47
N ASN A 150 6.66 -19.46 2.97
CA ASN A 150 7.66 -20.21 3.72
C ASN A 150 8.62 -19.32 4.54
N LYS A 151 8.42 -17.99 4.52
CA LYS A 151 9.27 -16.97 5.15
C LYS A 151 10.69 -16.88 4.57
N GLU A 152 10.90 -17.37 3.35
CA GLU A 152 12.13 -17.16 2.60
C GLU A 152 12.16 -15.73 2.06
N ASN A 153 13.34 -15.13 2.04
CA ASN A 153 13.50 -13.78 1.52
C ASN A 153 13.39 -13.79 -0.02
N LEU A 154 12.53 -12.94 -0.57
CA LEU A 154 12.39 -12.74 -2.00
C LEU A 154 13.11 -11.48 -2.47
N MET A 155 12.91 -10.37 -1.75
CA MET A 155 13.40 -9.04 -2.11
C MET A 155 13.59 -8.18 -0.88
N LYS A 156 14.29 -7.05 -1.05
CA LYS A 156 14.47 -6.03 -0.02
C LYS A 156 13.87 -4.70 -0.48
N ILE A 157 13.36 -3.92 0.46
CA ILE A 157 12.94 -2.53 0.22
C ILE A 157 13.82 -1.64 1.08
N LYS A 158 14.42 -0.64 0.44
CA LYS A 158 15.33 0.33 1.06
C LYS A 158 14.76 1.73 0.89
N GLY A 159 14.47 2.37 2.01
CA GLY A 159 14.03 3.76 2.03
C GLY A 159 15.20 4.75 2.12
N PRO A 160 14.90 6.05 2.01
CA PRO A 160 15.88 7.11 2.11
C PRO A 160 16.36 7.27 3.56
N CYS A 161 17.48 7.96 3.75
CA CYS A 161 17.95 8.32 5.07
C CYS A 161 16.99 9.33 5.72
N VAL A 162 16.33 8.91 6.79
CA VAL A 162 15.29 9.72 7.47
C VAL A 162 15.88 11.01 8.06
N VAL A 163 17.17 11.00 8.39
CA VAL A 163 17.85 12.15 9.02
C VAL A 163 18.16 13.27 8.02
N SER A 164 18.32 12.95 6.73
CA SER A 164 18.77 13.91 5.70
C SER A 164 17.68 14.33 4.71
N SER A 165 16.55 13.62 4.66
CA SER A 165 15.50 13.94 3.68
C SER A 165 14.49 14.92 4.27
N CYS A 166 14.36 16.07 3.62
CA CYS A 166 13.14 16.85 3.72
C CYS A 166 12.00 15.91 3.29
N LEU A 167 11.04 15.69 4.18
CA LEU A 167 9.97 14.69 4.16
C LEU A 167 9.07 14.67 2.89
N LYS A 168 9.32 15.55 1.93
CA LYS A 168 8.51 15.70 0.71
C LYS A 168 8.76 14.62 -0.35
N ASP A 169 9.91 13.94 -0.34
CA ASP A 169 10.36 13.10 -1.45
C ASP A 169 10.82 11.71 -1.00
N LEU A 170 9.97 11.02 -0.23
CA LEU A 170 10.30 9.69 0.25
C LEU A 170 10.16 8.64 -0.87
N ASN A 171 11.31 8.15 -1.33
CA ASN A 171 11.39 7.10 -2.33
C ASN A 171 11.95 5.83 -1.71
N PHE A 172 11.21 4.74 -1.80
CA PHE A 172 11.61 3.41 -1.36
C PHE A 172 11.93 2.56 -2.59
N ASN A 173 13.18 2.10 -2.70
CA ASN A 173 13.60 1.26 -3.80
C ASN A 173 13.39 -0.22 -3.45
N LEU A 174 12.78 -0.97 -4.38
CA LEU A 174 12.73 -2.43 -4.32
C LEU A 174 14.02 -2.97 -4.93
N LEU A 175 14.73 -3.79 -4.18
CA LEU A 175 16.04 -4.33 -4.55
C LEU A 175 16.01 -5.86 -4.62
N SER A 176 16.88 -6.42 -5.45
CA SER A 176 17.22 -7.83 -5.38
C SER A 176 17.83 -8.19 -4.02
N LEU A 177 17.97 -9.47 -3.70
CA LEU A 177 18.51 -9.92 -2.41
C LEU A 177 19.96 -9.51 -2.17
N ASP A 178 20.75 -9.47 -3.23
CA ASP A 178 22.14 -8.98 -3.27
C ASP A 178 22.27 -7.45 -3.21
N GLU A 179 21.15 -6.72 -3.37
CA GLU A 179 21.08 -5.25 -3.41
C GLU A 179 21.76 -4.62 -4.64
N GLU A 180 22.13 -5.40 -5.64
CA GLU A 180 22.80 -4.90 -6.84
C GLU A 180 21.82 -4.28 -7.85
N MET A 181 20.58 -4.80 -7.94
CA MET A 181 19.60 -4.34 -8.91
C MET A 181 18.40 -3.67 -8.25
N ILE A 182 17.99 -2.52 -8.79
CA ILE A 182 16.71 -1.89 -8.48
C ILE A 182 15.66 -2.51 -9.39
N ILE A 183 14.72 -3.22 -8.79
CA ILE A 183 13.62 -3.91 -9.49
C ILE A 183 12.38 -3.02 -9.59
N GLY A 184 12.16 -2.16 -8.60
CA GLY A 184 10.99 -1.31 -8.57
C GLY A 184 11.12 -0.18 -7.56
N LYS A 185 10.05 0.60 -7.40
CA LYS A 185 10.04 1.77 -6.56
C LYS A 185 8.66 2.03 -5.95
N ILE A 186 8.63 2.46 -4.70
CA ILE A 186 7.44 3.02 -4.04
C ILE A 186 7.75 4.48 -3.71
N SER A 187 6.91 5.42 -4.13
CA SER A 187 7.14 6.85 -3.91
C SER A 187 5.85 7.63 -3.67
N ASN A 188 5.98 8.70 -2.88
CA ASN A 188 4.89 9.64 -2.62
C ASN A 188 4.74 10.74 -3.70
N GLN A 189 5.64 10.80 -4.70
CA GLN A 189 5.81 11.94 -5.61
C GLN A 189 5.26 11.79 -7.03
N TRP A 190 4.33 10.90 -7.30
CA TRP A 190 3.75 10.81 -8.65
C TRP A 190 2.76 11.95 -8.97
N ILE A 191 2.87 13.08 -8.27
CA ILE A 191 1.99 14.25 -8.40
C ILE A 191 2.11 14.91 -9.77
N GLY A 192 3.23 14.75 -10.50
CA GLY A 192 3.48 15.44 -11.77
C GLY A 192 2.59 14.99 -12.91
N PHE A 193 2.32 13.71 -13.05
CA PHE A 193 1.62 13.12 -14.20
C PHE A 193 0.10 13.07 -14.04
N MET A 194 -0.40 12.99 -12.80
CA MET A 194 -1.84 12.83 -12.50
C MET A 194 -2.46 14.08 -11.85
N ARG A 195 -1.74 15.21 -11.82
CA ARG A 195 -2.17 16.44 -11.15
C ARG A 195 -3.48 17.01 -11.71
N GLU A 196 -3.75 16.77 -12.98
CA GLU A 196 -4.98 17.24 -13.66
C GLU A 196 -6.21 16.40 -13.32
N LEU A 197 -6.04 15.13 -12.94
CA LEU A 197 -7.13 14.20 -12.70
C LEU A 197 -7.64 14.19 -11.25
N PHE A 198 -6.80 14.58 -10.28
CA PHE A 198 -7.15 14.44 -8.87
C PHE A 198 -6.56 15.57 -8.02
N THR A 199 -7.40 16.48 -7.56
CA THR A 199 -7.05 17.54 -6.61
C THR A 199 -7.13 17.02 -5.18
N ASN A 200 -6.07 17.28 -4.38
CA ASN A 200 -6.03 17.15 -2.90
C ASN A 200 -6.16 15.77 -2.26
N THR A 201 -5.65 14.70 -2.88
CA THR A 201 -5.66 13.37 -2.25
C THR A 201 -4.24 12.92 -1.91
N ASN A 202 -4.02 12.32 -0.73
CA ASN A 202 -2.77 11.62 -0.41
C ASN A 202 -2.61 10.43 -1.36
N LYS A 203 -1.50 10.42 -2.11
CA LYS A 203 -1.25 9.45 -3.17
C LYS A 203 0.13 8.87 -3.04
N PHE A 204 0.23 7.59 -3.21
CA PHE A 204 1.53 6.95 -3.43
C PHE A 204 1.48 6.06 -4.67
N GLY A 205 2.60 6.00 -5.36
CA GLY A 205 2.77 5.20 -6.56
C GLY A 205 3.72 4.04 -6.32
N ILE A 206 3.46 2.93 -7.01
CA ILE A 206 4.27 1.73 -7.02
C ILE A 206 4.65 1.46 -8.46
N GLN A 207 5.93 1.32 -8.73
CA GLN A 207 6.45 0.94 -10.03
C GLN A 207 7.18 -0.39 -9.93
N PHE A 208 6.92 -1.29 -10.87
CA PHE A 208 7.57 -2.60 -10.97
C PHE A 208 7.62 -3.07 -12.43
N PRO A 209 8.50 -4.04 -12.77
CA PRO A 209 8.53 -4.64 -14.10
C PRO A 209 7.21 -5.30 -14.46
N PHE A 210 6.87 -5.27 -15.75
CA PHE A 210 5.63 -5.85 -16.24
C PHE A 210 5.57 -7.37 -16.01
N ASP A 211 6.70 -8.06 -16.17
CA ASP A 211 6.89 -9.50 -16.04
C ASP A 211 7.10 -9.99 -14.58
N LEU A 212 7.07 -9.08 -13.61
CA LEU A 212 7.18 -9.47 -12.20
C LEU A 212 5.99 -10.34 -11.79
N ASP A 213 6.28 -11.40 -11.01
CA ASP A 213 5.26 -12.31 -10.49
C ASP A 213 4.13 -11.56 -9.77
N VAL A 214 2.87 -11.97 -10.03
CA VAL A 214 1.68 -11.30 -9.51
C VAL A 214 1.57 -11.35 -7.99
N ARG A 215 2.08 -12.41 -7.36
CA ARG A 215 2.12 -12.52 -5.90
C ARG A 215 3.08 -11.49 -5.31
N ILE A 216 4.23 -11.26 -5.97
CA ILE A 216 5.19 -10.24 -5.56
C ILE A 216 4.58 -8.84 -5.76
N LYS A 217 3.87 -8.58 -6.85
CA LYS A 217 3.15 -7.32 -7.05
C LYS A 217 2.12 -7.07 -5.94
N ALA A 218 1.37 -8.10 -5.53
CA ALA A 218 0.44 -8.01 -4.41
C ALA A 218 1.17 -7.77 -3.06
N LEU A 219 2.33 -8.40 -2.84
CA LEU A 219 3.17 -8.14 -1.67
C LEU A 219 3.74 -6.71 -1.67
N MET A 220 4.08 -6.15 -2.84
CA MET A 220 4.49 -4.74 -2.96
C MET A 220 3.35 -3.78 -2.66
N LEU A 221 2.13 -4.10 -3.09
CA LEU A 221 0.94 -3.33 -2.71
C LEU A 221 0.76 -3.36 -1.18
N GLY A 222 0.90 -4.52 -0.55
CA GLY A 222 0.90 -4.61 0.92
C GLY A 222 2.02 -3.80 1.57
N ALA A 223 3.23 -3.84 1.02
CA ALA A 223 4.37 -3.08 1.52
C ALA A 223 4.12 -1.57 1.43
N SER A 224 3.49 -1.09 0.35
CA SER A 224 3.17 0.33 0.20
C SER A 224 2.19 0.83 1.27
N PHE A 225 1.15 0.04 1.63
CA PHE A 225 0.27 0.35 2.75
C PHE A 225 1.02 0.39 4.08
N LEU A 226 1.95 -0.55 4.31
CA LEU A 226 2.75 -0.55 5.54
C LEU A 226 3.67 0.68 5.62
N ILE A 227 4.27 1.08 4.50
CA ILE A 227 5.14 2.27 4.39
C ILE A 227 4.32 3.54 4.57
N ASP A 228 3.16 3.66 3.91
CA ASP A 228 2.24 4.78 4.07
C ASP A 228 1.88 4.99 5.54
N TYR A 229 1.46 3.92 6.18
CA TYR A 229 1.09 3.88 7.57
C TYR A 229 2.20 4.26 8.54
N MET A 230 3.45 3.90 8.24
CA MET A 230 4.59 4.15 9.12
C MET A 230 5.24 5.51 8.92
N TYR A 231 5.20 6.04 7.70
CA TYR A 231 6.01 7.20 7.32
C TYR A 231 5.23 8.36 6.70
N PHE A 232 4.10 8.11 6.04
CA PHE A 232 3.34 9.18 5.39
C PHE A 232 2.18 9.66 6.23
N GLU A 233 1.47 8.75 6.90
CA GLU A 233 0.31 9.08 7.75
C GLU A 233 0.68 9.98 8.95
N LEU A 234 1.91 9.93 9.43
CA LEU A 234 2.38 10.77 10.54
C LEU A 234 2.49 12.27 10.18
N TRP A 235 2.38 12.61 8.89
CA TRP A 235 2.65 13.95 8.37
C TRP A 235 1.51 14.49 7.50
N SER A 236 0.38 13.79 7.44
CA SER A 236 -0.85 14.20 6.71
C SER A 236 -1.84 14.93 7.61
#